data_84fb18f8a388c897621f23cdaadacfaa
#
_entry.id   84fb18f8a388c897621f23cdaadacfaa
#
_cell.length_a   1.000
_cell.length_b   1.000
_cell.length_c   1.000
_cell.angle_alpha   90.00
_cell.angle_beta   90.00
_cell.angle_gamma   90.00
#
_symmetry.space_group_name_H-M   'P 1'
#
loop_
_entity.id
_entity.type
_entity.pdbx_description
1 polymer ?
#
loop_
_entity_poly.entity_id
_entity_poly.type
_entity_poly.pdbx_seq_one_letter_code
_entity_poly.pdbx_strand_id
1 'polypeptide(L)'
;RRKLEELKICQSRTETRLHTIEEMEQNFEGYNYAVKYIMRCGISGIEGVVGEMINVPEGYETAVETALGAAMQNIVVADDDCAKKAITALKVSQSGRLTFLPVGSINSKKAVLDGSITSDHGFCGIGSELIDFEPRYKKIFDYLLGRVAIVKDLNSAILLSKRGSNGVRFVTLDGEVINSGGAITGGRYKNKSANLLERKNEISKLKNLLHSQEIGIDETSKKLNEKKDALSEMIRISKEDVERTVKYIDRQLAEYLDLPLCNDNKKGEDGNNG
;
A
#
# COMPACT_ATOMS: atom_id res chain seq x y z
N ARG A 1 3.60 28.95 5.69
CA ARG A 1 2.16 28.65 5.45
C ARG A 1 1.97 27.88 4.14
N ARG A 2 2.35 28.47 2.99
CA ARG A 2 2.16 27.87 1.65
C ARG A 2 2.68 26.43 1.57
N LYS A 3 3.89 26.15 2.08
CA LYS A 3 4.44 24.78 2.10
C LYS A 3 3.59 23.79 2.93
N LEU A 4 3.00 24.23 4.04
CA LEU A 4 2.12 23.38 4.85
C LEU A 4 0.81 23.07 4.12
N GLU A 5 0.25 24.04 3.41
CA GLU A 5 -0.95 23.85 2.58
C GLU A 5 -0.68 22.88 1.41
N GLU A 6 0.46 23.04 0.73
CA GLU A 6 0.89 22.12 -0.33
C GLU A 6 1.03 20.67 0.16
N LEU A 7 1.64 20.47 1.35
CA LEU A 7 1.76 19.15 1.97
C LEU A 7 0.40 18.54 2.32
N LYS A 8 -0.53 19.32 2.88
CA LYS A 8 -1.88 18.86 3.19
C LYS A 8 -2.69 18.49 1.96
N ILE A 9 -2.55 19.27 0.87
CA ILE A 9 -3.20 18.93 -0.41
C ILE A 9 -2.64 17.62 -0.96
N CYS A 10 -1.32 17.41 -0.87
CA CYS A 10 -0.67 16.18 -1.32
C CYS A 10 -1.15 14.98 -0.49
N GLN A 11 -1.22 15.11 0.84
CA GLN A 11 -1.76 14.10 1.74
C GLN A 11 -3.20 13.73 1.37
N SER A 12 -4.09 14.71 1.23
CA SER A 12 -5.49 14.46 0.89
C SER A 12 -5.68 13.73 -0.44
N ARG A 13 -4.83 14.01 -1.44
CA ARG A 13 -4.82 13.26 -2.70
C ARG A 13 -4.40 11.80 -2.50
N THR A 14 -3.37 11.57 -1.68
CA THR A 14 -2.89 10.23 -1.36
C THR A 14 -3.95 9.44 -0.59
N GLU A 15 -4.62 10.05 0.39
CA GLU A 15 -5.74 9.46 1.15
C GLU A 15 -6.90 9.08 0.24
N THR A 16 -7.32 9.98 -0.65
CA THR A 16 -8.40 9.71 -1.60
C THR A 16 -8.05 8.55 -2.53
N ARG A 17 -6.82 8.49 -3.02
CA ARG A 17 -6.35 7.40 -3.87
C ARG A 17 -6.34 6.07 -3.11
N LEU A 18 -5.80 6.06 -1.89
CA LEU A 18 -5.77 4.88 -1.02
C LEU A 18 -7.19 4.38 -0.75
N HIS A 19 -8.09 5.26 -0.34
CA HIS A 19 -9.49 4.90 -0.05
C HIS A 19 -10.17 4.27 -1.27
N THR A 20 -10.01 4.85 -2.46
CA THR A 20 -10.57 4.30 -3.69
C THR A 20 -10.07 2.87 -3.97
N ILE A 21 -8.76 2.64 -3.78
CA ILE A 21 -8.18 1.31 -4.04
C ILE A 21 -8.61 0.30 -2.96
N GLU A 22 -8.70 0.71 -1.70
CA GLU A 22 -9.19 -0.15 -0.61
C GLU A 22 -10.67 -0.52 -0.79
N GLU A 23 -11.51 0.41 -1.28
CA GLU A 23 -12.91 0.10 -1.63
C GLU A 23 -12.99 -0.93 -2.77
N MET A 24 -12.13 -0.82 -3.79
CA MET A 24 -12.05 -1.82 -4.86
C MET A 24 -11.67 -3.20 -4.32
N GLU A 25 -10.73 -3.26 -3.36
CA GLU A 25 -10.30 -4.51 -2.71
C GLU A 25 -11.43 -5.11 -1.86
N GLN A 26 -12.08 -4.32 -1.00
CA GLN A 26 -13.21 -4.76 -0.18
C GLN A 26 -14.40 -5.27 -1.01
N ASN A 27 -14.62 -4.70 -2.19
CA ASN A 27 -15.68 -5.10 -3.10
C ASN A 27 -15.27 -6.27 -4.03
N PHE A 28 -14.06 -6.82 -3.84
CA PHE A 28 -13.51 -7.87 -4.70
C PHE A 28 -13.56 -7.49 -6.19
N GLU A 29 -13.25 -6.22 -6.51
CA GLU A 29 -13.21 -5.80 -7.91
C GLU A 29 -12.07 -6.49 -8.66
N GLY A 30 -12.41 -7.03 -9.84
CA GLY A 30 -11.51 -7.89 -10.62
C GLY A 30 -11.66 -9.38 -10.36
N TYR A 31 -12.38 -9.77 -9.29
CA TYR A 31 -12.71 -11.16 -9.04
C TYR A 31 -14.04 -11.58 -9.71
N ASN A 32 -14.13 -12.86 -10.07
CA ASN A 32 -15.34 -13.45 -10.63
C ASN A 32 -16.51 -13.42 -9.61
N TYR A 33 -17.72 -13.40 -10.12
CA TYR A 33 -18.93 -13.41 -9.30
C TYR A 33 -18.95 -14.56 -8.28
N ALA A 34 -18.49 -15.75 -8.69
CA ALA A 34 -18.40 -16.92 -7.83
C ALA A 34 -17.51 -16.69 -6.60
N VAL A 35 -16.34 -15.98 -6.76
CA VAL A 35 -15.47 -15.63 -5.66
C VAL A 35 -16.18 -14.68 -4.70
N LYS A 36 -16.77 -13.60 -5.23
CA LYS A 36 -17.53 -12.62 -4.43
C LYS A 36 -18.66 -13.29 -3.62
N TYR A 37 -19.35 -14.23 -4.25
CA TYR A 37 -20.42 -14.97 -3.60
C TYR A 37 -19.89 -15.82 -2.43
N ILE A 38 -18.86 -16.64 -2.65
CA ILE A 38 -18.29 -17.53 -1.63
C ILE A 38 -17.69 -16.72 -0.46
N MET A 39 -16.97 -15.65 -0.72
CA MET A 39 -16.37 -14.82 0.34
C MET A 39 -17.43 -14.14 1.22
N ARG A 40 -18.65 -13.93 0.69
CA ARG A 40 -19.78 -13.34 1.44
C ARG A 40 -20.71 -14.36 2.10
N CYS A 41 -20.62 -15.64 1.74
CA CYS A 41 -21.52 -16.68 2.27
C CYS A 41 -21.33 -17.02 3.76
N GLY A 42 -20.24 -16.59 4.39
CA GLY A 42 -19.95 -16.89 5.81
C GLY A 42 -19.73 -18.37 6.11
N ILE A 43 -19.28 -19.17 5.12
CA ILE A 43 -18.98 -20.58 5.31
C ILE A 43 -17.72 -20.70 6.18
N SER A 44 -17.85 -21.36 7.33
CA SER A 44 -16.70 -21.61 8.21
C SER A 44 -15.66 -22.50 7.53
N GLY A 45 -14.38 -22.15 7.70
CA GLY A 45 -13.25 -22.87 7.10
C GLY A 45 -12.79 -22.31 5.76
N ILE A 46 -13.39 -21.23 5.23
CA ILE A 46 -12.82 -20.46 4.13
C ILE A 46 -11.67 -19.62 4.69
N GLU A 47 -10.46 -19.83 4.16
CA GLU A 47 -9.23 -19.16 4.60
C GLU A 47 -8.96 -17.88 3.80
N GLY A 48 -9.27 -17.87 2.50
CA GLY A 48 -9.10 -16.70 1.65
C GLY A 48 -8.95 -17.02 0.16
N VAL A 49 -8.71 -15.97 -0.62
CA VAL A 49 -8.43 -16.07 -2.06
C VAL A 49 -6.92 -16.08 -2.28
N VAL A 50 -6.41 -16.95 -3.14
CA VAL A 50 -4.95 -17.10 -3.41
C VAL A 50 -4.27 -15.74 -3.64
N GLY A 51 -4.85 -14.88 -4.48
CA GLY A 51 -4.29 -13.57 -4.79
C GLY A 51 -4.18 -12.62 -3.60
N GLU A 52 -5.02 -12.79 -2.57
CA GLU A 52 -4.99 -11.98 -1.35
C GLU A 52 -4.04 -12.52 -0.28
N MET A 53 -3.66 -13.79 -0.38
CA MET A 53 -2.86 -14.49 0.63
C MET A 53 -1.35 -14.39 0.41
N ILE A 54 -0.90 -13.72 -0.64
CA ILE A 54 0.51 -13.55 -1.00
C ILE A 54 0.91 -12.09 -1.03
N ASN A 55 2.18 -11.83 -0.69
CA ASN A 55 2.85 -10.59 -0.96
C ASN A 55 3.97 -10.85 -1.97
N VAL A 56 4.02 -10.03 -3.00
CA VAL A 56 4.98 -10.18 -4.10
C VAL A 56 5.92 -8.98 -4.09
N PRO A 57 7.25 -9.19 -4.09
CA PRO A 57 8.20 -8.10 -4.17
C PRO A 57 8.00 -7.27 -5.45
N GLU A 58 8.36 -5.99 -5.37
CA GLU A 58 8.27 -5.06 -6.51
C GLU A 58 9.06 -5.56 -7.71
N GLY A 59 8.42 -5.51 -8.89
CA GLY A 59 8.99 -5.97 -10.15
C GLY A 59 8.70 -7.43 -10.50
N TYR A 60 8.10 -8.20 -9.59
CA TYR A 60 7.73 -9.60 -9.84
C TYR A 60 6.21 -9.79 -10.01
N GLU A 61 5.41 -8.75 -9.84
CA GLU A 61 3.95 -8.82 -9.84
C GLU A 61 3.41 -9.44 -11.13
N THR A 62 3.86 -8.91 -12.29
CA THR A 62 3.42 -9.40 -13.62
C THR A 62 3.79 -10.87 -13.83
N ALA A 63 5.02 -11.26 -13.42
CA ALA A 63 5.47 -12.64 -13.55
C ALA A 63 4.66 -13.60 -12.70
N VAL A 64 4.42 -13.25 -11.43
CA VAL A 64 3.66 -14.09 -10.49
C VAL A 64 2.19 -14.14 -10.88
N GLU A 65 1.58 -13.02 -11.28
CA GLU A 65 0.20 -12.97 -11.75
C GLU A 65 0.02 -13.82 -13.01
N THR A 66 0.94 -13.73 -13.97
CA THR A 66 0.95 -14.57 -15.16
C THR A 66 1.15 -16.03 -14.81
N ALA A 67 2.05 -16.34 -13.88
CA ALA A 67 2.29 -17.70 -13.42
C ALA A 67 1.08 -18.33 -12.77
N LEU A 68 0.37 -17.61 -11.93
CA LEU A 68 -0.87 -18.05 -11.28
C LEU A 68 -2.05 -18.07 -12.26
N GLY A 69 -2.17 -17.07 -13.12
CA GLY A 69 -3.28 -16.93 -14.05
C GLY A 69 -4.63 -17.06 -13.36
N ALA A 70 -5.47 -17.98 -13.83
CA ALA A 70 -6.79 -18.24 -13.23
C ALA A 70 -6.71 -18.71 -11.77
N ALA A 71 -5.59 -19.27 -11.33
CA ALA A 71 -5.41 -19.72 -9.94
C ALA A 71 -5.35 -18.58 -8.93
N MET A 72 -5.13 -17.33 -9.38
CA MET A 72 -5.30 -16.13 -8.54
C MET A 72 -6.65 -16.08 -7.84
N GLN A 73 -7.68 -16.66 -8.46
CA GLN A 73 -9.06 -16.66 -7.98
C GLN A 73 -9.45 -17.95 -7.24
N ASN A 74 -8.53 -18.88 -7.03
CA ASN A 74 -8.80 -20.09 -6.27
C ASN A 74 -9.03 -19.75 -4.80
N ILE A 75 -9.88 -20.51 -4.14
CA ILE A 75 -10.20 -20.34 -2.72
C ILE A 75 -9.42 -21.37 -1.90
N VAL A 76 -8.68 -20.89 -0.93
CA VAL A 76 -8.03 -21.72 0.07
C VAL A 76 -9.04 -22.04 1.16
N VAL A 77 -9.14 -23.31 1.55
CA VAL A 77 -10.06 -23.80 2.58
C VAL A 77 -9.33 -24.70 3.56
N ALA A 78 -9.82 -24.78 4.78
CA ALA A 78 -9.22 -25.58 5.84
C ALA A 78 -9.14 -27.07 5.47
N ASP A 79 -10.21 -27.62 4.94
CA ASP A 79 -10.38 -29.05 4.67
C ASP A 79 -11.33 -29.34 3.49
N ASP A 80 -11.45 -30.64 3.16
CA ASP A 80 -12.30 -31.13 2.09
C ASP A 80 -13.79 -30.94 2.38
N ASP A 81 -14.20 -30.94 3.65
CA ASP A 81 -15.61 -30.77 4.01
C ASP A 81 -16.05 -29.31 3.83
N CYS A 82 -15.18 -28.36 4.12
CA CYS A 82 -15.39 -26.97 3.76
C CYS A 82 -15.54 -26.81 2.24
N ALA A 83 -14.65 -27.44 1.45
CA ALA A 83 -14.73 -27.42 -0.01
C ALA A 83 -16.07 -27.97 -0.53
N LYS A 84 -16.57 -29.10 0.04
CA LYS A 84 -17.87 -29.68 -0.33
C LYS A 84 -19.04 -28.72 -0.05
N LYS A 85 -19.03 -28.07 1.13
CA LYS A 85 -20.06 -27.07 1.50
C LYS A 85 -20.05 -25.91 0.52
N ALA A 86 -18.88 -25.37 0.21
CA ALA A 86 -18.72 -24.26 -0.73
C ALA A 86 -19.16 -24.63 -2.16
N ILE A 87 -18.81 -25.82 -2.65
CA ILE A 87 -19.25 -26.32 -3.94
C ILE A 87 -20.81 -26.50 -3.99
N THR A 88 -21.39 -26.97 -2.88
CA THR A 88 -22.86 -27.12 -2.79
C THR A 88 -23.53 -25.74 -2.83
N ALA A 89 -23.00 -24.75 -2.13
CA ALA A 89 -23.49 -23.37 -2.14
C ALA A 89 -23.45 -22.78 -3.58
N LEU A 90 -22.33 -22.98 -4.29
CA LEU A 90 -22.18 -22.52 -5.68
C LEU A 90 -23.22 -23.20 -6.63
N LYS A 91 -23.50 -24.50 -6.43
CA LYS A 91 -24.50 -25.22 -7.23
C LYS A 91 -25.90 -24.69 -6.98
N VAL A 92 -26.26 -24.48 -5.72
CA VAL A 92 -27.60 -23.99 -5.33
C VAL A 92 -27.83 -22.56 -5.85
N SER A 93 -26.81 -21.69 -5.73
CA SER A 93 -26.90 -20.30 -6.16
C SER A 93 -26.67 -20.09 -7.67
N GLN A 94 -26.24 -21.11 -8.40
CA GLN A 94 -25.85 -21.01 -9.80
C GLN A 94 -24.78 -19.92 -10.08
N SER A 95 -23.93 -19.67 -9.08
CA SER A 95 -22.96 -18.55 -9.09
C SER A 95 -21.69 -18.80 -9.89
N GLY A 96 -21.58 -19.95 -10.56
CA GLY A 96 -20.45 -20.31 -11.41
C GLY A 96 -19.60 -21.44 -10.83
N ARG A 97 -18.31 -21.48 -11.24
CA ARG A 97 -17.37 -22.56 -10.89
C ARG A 97 -16.09 -21.98 -10.32
N LEU A 98 -15.61 -22.58 -9.23
CA LEU A 98 -14.32 -22.24 -8.59
C LEU A 98 -13.52 -23.51 -8.28
N THR A 99 -12.21 -23.31 -8.13
CA THR A 99 -11.30 -24.32 -7.60
C THR A 99 -11.04 -24.02 -6.11
N PHE A 100 -11.18 -25.05 -5.28
CA PHE A 100 -10.88 -24.98 -3.86
C PHE A 100 -9.60 -25.74 -3.57
N LEU A 101 -8.77 -25.20 -2.68
CA LEU A 101 -7.46 -25.73 -2.30
C LEU A 101 -7.47 -26.06 -0.80
N PRO A 102 -7.78 -27.31 -0.40
CA PRO A 102 -7.79 -27.72 1.01
C PRO A 102 -6.35 -27.79 1.54
N VAL A 103 -6.07 -27.10 2.64
CA VAL A 103 -4.72 -27.01 3.25
C VAL A 103 -4.19 -28.39 3.63
N GLY A 104 -5.07 -29.26 4.13
CA GLY A 104 -4.70 -30.60 4.60
C GLY A 104 -4.39 -31.61 3.50
N SER A 105 -5.09 -31.52 2.34
CA SER A 105 -5.12 -32.56 1.31
C SER A 105 -4.23 -32.25 0.09
N ILE A 106 -3.77 -31.01 -0.05
CA ILE A 106 -2.92 -30.61 -1.18
C ILE A 106 -1.55 -31.30 -1.08
N ASN A 107 -1.17 -31.98 -2.18
CA ASN A 107 0.18 -32.52 -2.37
C ASN A 107 0.98 -31.61 -3.31
N SER A 108 2.12 -31.17 -2.84
CA SER A 108 3.03 -30.31 -3.61
C SER A 108 4.32 -31.05 -3.96
N LYS A 109 4.84 -30.75 -5.15
CA LYS A 109 6.19 -31.16 -5.56
C LYS A 109 6.89 -29.95 -6.14
N LYS A 110 8.00 -29.55 -5.51
CA LYS A 110 8.88 -28.53 -6.08
C LYS A 110 9.69 -29.11 -7.24
N ALA A 111 10.00 -28.26 -8.18
CA ALA A 111 10.99 -28.60 -9.19
C ALA A 111 12.38 -28.67 -8.59
N VAL A 112 13.14 -29.67 -8.95
CA VAL A 112 14.58 -29.72 -8.73
C VAL A 112 15.22 -29.24 -10.03
N LEU A 113 15.84 -28.08 -10.01
CA LEU A 113 16.55 -27.51 -11.15
C LEU A 113 18.03 -27.87 -11.09
N ASP A 114 18.61 -28.07 -12.27
CA ASP A 114 20.06 -28.25 -12.41
C ASP A 114 20.81 -26.98 -12.00
N GLY A 115 22.01 -27.16 -11.41
CA GLY A 115 22.87 -26.04 -11.02
C GLY A 115 23.22 -25.09 -12.17
N SER A 116 23.25 -25.59 -13.40
CA SER A 116 23.49 -24.77 -14.61
C SER A 116 22.34 -23.79 -14.91
N ILE A 117 21.12 -24.06 -14.39
CA ILE A 117 19.96 -23.17 -14.49
C ILE A 117 19.98 -22.17 -13.34
N THR A 118 20.15 -22.65 -12.11
CA THR A 118 20.09 -21.79 -10.92
C THR A 118 21.25 -20.80 -10.79
N SER A 119 22.39 -21.09 -11.42
CA SER A 119 23.57 -20.20 -11.47
C SER A 119 23.54 -19.22 -12.65
N ASP A 120 22.56 -19.30 -13.53
CA ASP A 120 22.47 -18.42 -14.70
C ASP A 120 22.01 -17.00 -14.30
N HIS A 121 22.63 -15.98 -14.86
CA HIS A 121 22.28 -14.57 -14.56
C HIS A 121 20.86 -14.17 -14.98
N GLY A 122 20.24 -14.92 -15.88
CA GLY A 122 18.85 -14.74 -16.29
C GLY A 122 17.84 -15.40 -15.37
N PHE A 123 18.25 -16.28 -14.45
CA PHE A 123 17.39 -16.93 -13.49
C PHE A 123 17.14 -16.03 -12.26
N CYS A 124 15.87 -15.77 -11.93
CA CYS A 124 15.48 -14.97 -10.78
C CYS A 124 15.15 -15.83 -9.55
N GLY A 125 14.52 -17.01 -9.76
CA GLY A 125 14.14 -17.91 -8.67
C GLY A 125 12.96 -18.80 -9.02
N ILE A 126 12.61 -19.69 -8.10
CA ILE A 126 11.37 -20.47 -8.16
C ILE A 126 10.22 -19.59 -7.64
N GLY A 127 9.10 -19.58 -8.36
CA GLY A 127 7.96 -18.69 -8.03
C GLY A 127 7.47 -18.80 -6.59
N SER A 128 7.47 -20.00 -6.00
CA SER A 128 7.07 -20.18 -4.58
C SER A 128 8.10 -19.68 -3.57
N GLU A 129 9.33 -19.34 -4.00
CA GLU A 129 10.41 -18.82 -3.15
C GLU A 129 10.56 -17.31 -3.26
N LEU A 130 9.95 -16.72 -4.28
CA LEU A 130 9.99 -15.28 -4.55
C LEU A 130 8.81 -14.51 -3.94
N ILE A 131 7.90 -15.19 -3.27
CA ILE A 131 6.70 -14.60 -2.68
C ILE A 131 6.68 -14.83 -1.16
N ASP A 132 6.10 -13.87 -0.43
CA ASP A 132 5.87 -14.01 1.01
C ASP A 132 4.43 -14.42 1.26
N PHE A 133 4.26 -15.38 2.18
CA PHE A 133 2.97 -15.90 2.60
C PHE A 133 3.07 -16.54 3.99
N GLU A 134 1.94 -16.78 4.62
CA GLU A 134 1.89 -17.45 5.92
C GLU A 134 2.41 -18.91 5.82
N PRO A 135 3.35 -19.34 6.67
CA PRO A 135 4.03 -20.65 6.56
C PRO A 135 3.09 -21.86 6.47
N ARG A 136 1.90 -21.79 7.06
CA ARG A 136 0.89 -22.86 7.01
C ARG A 136 0.39 -23.15 5.59
N TYR A 137 0.48 -22.19 4.66
CA TYR A 137 0.05 -22.34 3.27
C TYR A 137 1.16 -22.80 2.32
N LYS A 138 2.35 -23.15 2.85
CA LYS A 138 3.51 -23.54 2.05
C LYS A 138 3.19 -24.60 1.00
N LYS A 139 2.43 -25.65 1.37
CA LYS A 139 2.06 -26.72 0.43
C LYS A 139 1.21 -26.19 -0.73
N ILE A 140 0.33 -25.22 -0.49
CA ILE A 140 -0.51 -24.62 -1.53
C ILE A 140 0.35 -23.82 -2.52
N PHE A 141 1.23 -22.96 -2.03
CA PHE A 141 2.07 -22.15 -2.91
C PHE A 141 3.17 -22.97 -3.59
N ASP A 142 3.71 -24.00 -2.95
CA ASP A 142 4.55 -24.99 -3.62
C ASP A 142 3.78 -25.79 -4.70
N TYR A 143 2.50 -26.10 -4.52
CA TYR A 143 1.67 -26.70 -5.54
C TYR A 143 1.44 -25.78 -6.73
N LEU A 144 1.15 -24.49 -6.47
CA LEU A 144 0.83 -23.51 -7.52
C LEU A 144 2.08 -23.02 -8.27
N LEU A 145 3.14 -22.71 -7.55
CA LEU A 145 4.32 -22.00 -8.06
C LEU A 145 5.65 -22.77 -7.91
N GLY A 146 5.66 -23.90 -7.23
CA GLY A 146 6.88 -24.68 -6.98
C GLY A 146 7.49 -25.31 -8.24
N ARG A 147 6.78 -25.30 -9.38
CA ARG A 147 7.29 -25.72 -10.69
C ARG A 147 7.29 -24.60 -11.72
N VAL A 148 7.38 -23.37 -11.26
CA VAL A 148 7.50 -22.17 -12.07
C VAL A 148 8.85 -21.53 -11.78
N ALA A 149 9.67 -21.38 -12.80
CA ALA A 149 10.91 -20.64 -12.76
C ALA A 149 10.68 -19.22 -13.29
N ILE A 150 10.95 -18.22 -12.49
CA ILE A 150 10.91 -16.81 -12.93
C ILE A 150 12.28 -16.45 -13.50
N VAL A 151 12.28 -15.79 -14.66
CA VAL A 151 13.47 -15.40 -15.40
C VAL A 151 13.34 -13.95 -15.89
N LYS A 152 14.47 -13.32 -16.19
CA LYS A 152 14.50 -11.90 -16.56
C LYS A 152 13.76 -11.59 -17.86
N ASP A 153 14.04 -12.35 -18.90
CA ASP A 153 13.58 -12.08 -20.25
C ASP A 153 13.34 -13.36 -21.07
N LEU A 154 12.74 -13.20 -22.24
CA LEU A 154 12.40 -14.30 -23.13
C LEU A 154 13.62 -15.06 -23.64
N ASN A 155 14.77 -14.39 -23.87
CA ASN A 155 15.99 -15.05 -24.31
C ASN A 155 16.51 -16.01 -23.23
N SER A 156 16.55 -15.54 -21.99
CA SER A 156 16.87 -16.37 -20.82
C SER A 156 15.89 -17.54 -20.67
N ALA A 157 14.60 -17.30 -20.83
CA ALA A 157 13.56 -18.33 -20.76
C ALA A 157 13.79 -19.43 -21.82
N ILE A 158 14.06 -19.05 -23.08
CA ILE A 158 14.34 -19.99 -24.19
C ILE A 158 15.62 -20.78 -23.92
N LEU A 159 16.67 -20.10 -23.47
CA LEU A 159 17.98 -20.75 -23.21
C LEU A 159 17.84 -21.79 -22.08
N LEU A 160 17.24 -21.39 -20.95
CA LEU A 160 17.13 -22.23 -19.76
C LEU A 160 16.13 -23.39 -19.95
N SER A 161 15.04 -23.19 -20.68
CA SER A 161 14.08 -24.26 -20.98
C SER A 161 14.69 -25.44 -21.76
N LYS A 162 15.74 -25.20 -22.55
CA LYS A 162 16.46 -26.24 -23.32
C LYS A 162 17.45 -27.06 -22.50
N ARG A 163 17.81 -26.60 -21.29
CA ARG A 163 18.80 -27.24 -20.40
C ARG A 163 18.22 -28.40 -19.55
N GLY A 164 17.04 -28.94 -19.87
CA GLY A 164 16.55 -30.16 -19.26
C GLY A 164 15.66 -29.97 -18.03
N SER A 165 14.82 -28.95 -18.03
CA SER A 165 13.86 -28.67 -16.95
C SER A 165 12.57 -29.49 -17.07
N ASN A 166 12.60 -30.78 -16.74
CA ASN A 166 11.44 -31.65 -16.85
C ASN A 166 10.23 -31.14 -16.02
N GLY A 167 9.19 -30.67 -16.75
CA GLY A 167 7.93 -30.24 -16.19
C GLY A 167 7.97 -28.88 -15.47
N VAL A 168 8.99 -28.05 -15.71
CA VAL A 168 9.06 -26.67 -15.24
C VAL A 168 8.55 -25.72 -16.32
N ARG A 169 7.78 -24.74 -15.88
CA ARG A 169 7.32 -23.63 -16.70
C ARG A 169 8.19 -22.42 -16.41
N PHE A 170 8.64 -21.73 -17.44
CA PHE A 170 9.42 -20.48 -17.31
C PHE A 170 8.49 -19.28 -17.56
N VAL A 171 8.58 -18.29 -16.70
CA VAL A 171 7.82 -17.04 -16.83
C VAL A 171 8.80 -15.87 -16.70
N THR A 172 8.75 -14.94 -17.65
CA THR A 172 9.59 -13.74 -17.63
C THR A 172 9.00 -12.65 -16.74
N LEU A 173 9.81 -11.67 -16.36
CA LEU A 173 9.33 -10.50 -15.61
C LEU A 173 8.25 -9.71 -16.38
N ASP A 174 8.31 -9.73 -17.73
CA ASP A 174 7.31 -9.09 -18.60
C ASP A 174 6.06 -9.96 -18.86
N GLY A 175 6.02 -11.18 -18.32
CA GLY A 175 4.87 -12.07 -18.38
C GLY A 175 4.80 -12.97 -19.61
N GLU A 176 5.90 -13.19 -20.36
CA GLU A 176 5.90 -14.27 -21.35
C GLU A 176 6.10 -15.62 -20.66
N VAL A 177 5.54 -16.66 -21.24
CA VAL A 177 5.52 -18.01 -20.67
C VAL A 177 6.09 -19.01 -21.64
N ILE A 178 7.01 -19.84 -21.19
CA ILE A 178 7.42 -21.08 -21.88
C ILE A 178 6.91 -22.26 -21.05
N ASN A 179 5.96 -22.98 -21.59
CA ASN A 179 5.42 -24.18 -20.96
C ASN A 179 6.42 -25.35 -21.02
N SER A 180 6.29 -26.31 -20.12
CA SER A 180 7.15 -27.50 -20.07
C SER A 180 7.17 -28.33 -21.37
N GLY A 181 6.18 -28.19 -22.24
CA GLY A 181 6.11 -28.79 -23.58
C GLY A 181 6.72 -27.92 -24.69
N GLY A 182 7.34 -26.78 -24.37
CA GLY A 182 7.98 -25.88 -25.33
C GLY A 182 7.06 -24.85 -25.98
N ALA A 183 5.75 -24.84 -25.69
CA ALA A 183 4.84 -23.82 -26.20
C ALA A 183 5.18 -22.47 -25.58
N ILE A 184 5.31 -21.44 -26.41
CA ILE A 184 5.64 -20.06 -26.00
C ILE A 184 4.34 -19.23 -26.09
N THR A 185 4.00 -18.54 -25.00
CA THR A 185 2.91 -17.60 -24.94
C THR A 185 3.47 -16.23 -24.55
N GLY A 186 3.13 -15.19 -25.29
CA GLY A 186 3.59 -13.83 -25.04
C GLY A 186 2.60 -12.81 -25.60
N GLY A 187 2.87 -11.54 -25.38
CA GLY A 187 2.04 -10.42 -25.75
C GLY A 187 1.50 -9.68 -24.52
N ARG A 188 0.99 -8.47 -24.72
CA ARG A 188 0.44 -7.69 -23.60
C ARG A 188 -1.03 -8.01 -23.38
N TYR A 189 -1.41 -8.29 -22.13
CA TYR A 189 -2.81 -8.29 -21.74
C TYR A 189 -3.41 -6.89 -21.95
N LYS A 190 -4.50 -6.80 -22.74
CA LYS A 190 -5.21 -5.54 -22.99
C LYS A 190 -5.90 -4.97 -21.75
N ASN A 191 -6.18 -5.79 -20.75
CA ASN A 191 -6.93 -5.40 -19.56
C ASN A 191 -5.99 -5.14 -18.38
N LYS A 192 -5.57 -3.88 -18.22
CA LYS A 192 -4.90 -3.38 -17.01
C LYS A 192 -5.78 -3.38 -15.73
N SER A 193 -7.05 -3.74 -15.85
CA SER A 193 -8.00 -3.68 -14.72
C SER A 193 -7.94 -4.86 -13.74
N ALA A 194 -7.05 -5.83 -13.97
CA ALA A 194 -6.98 -7.03 -13.15
C ALA A 194 -5.60 -7.27 -12.51
N ASN A 195 -4.73 -6.27 -12.44
CA ASN A 195 -3.44 -6.40 -11.74
C ASN A 195 -3.70 -6.34 -10.21
N LEU A 196 -4.23 -7.45 -9.67
CA LEU A 196 -4.56 -7.55 -8.24
C LEU A 196 -3.32 -7.39 -7.37
N LEU A 197 -2.18 -7.93 -7.80
CA LEU A 197 -0.92 -7.84 -7.06
C LEU A 197 -0.31 -6.45 -7.12
N GLU A 198 -0.35 -5.77 -8.28
CA GLU A 198 0.07 -4.38 -8.39
C GLU A 198 -0.75 -3.46 -7.47
N ARG A 199 -2.07 -3.70 -7.39
CA ARG A 199 -2.98 -2.96 -6.51
C ARG A 199 -2.58 -3.10 -5.04
N LYS A 200 -2.28 -4.33 -4.60
CA LYS A 200 -1.86 -4.61 -3.23
C LYS A 200 -0.54 -3.89 -2.89
N ASN A 201 0.41 -3.91 -3.80
CA ASN A 201 1.67 -3.18 -3.65
C ASN A 201 1.45 -1.66 -3.66
N GLU A 202 0.53 -1.14 -4.47
CA GLU A 202 0.15 0.28 -4.48
C GLU A 202 -0.44 0.71 -3.13
N ILE A 203 -1.31 -0.09 -2.51
CA ILE A 203 -1.85 0.17 -1.16
C ILE A 203 -0.71 0.29 -0.13
N SER A 204 0.23 -0.65 -0.14
CA SER A 204 1.36 -0.63 0.79
C SER A 204 2.23 0.62 0.60
N LYS A 205 2.52 1.00 -0.66
CA LYS A 205 3.27 2.22 -1.00
C LYS A 205 2.53 3.49 -0.56
N LEU A 206 1.22 3.57 -0.79
CA LEU A 206 0.42 4.72 -0.40
C LEU A 206 0.34 4.87 1.13
N LYS A 207 0.22 3.76 1.88
CA LYS A 207 0.27 3.79 3.35
C LYS A 207 1.60 4.31 3.89
N ASN A 208 2.71 3.83 3.34
CA ASN A 208 4.03 4.32 3.71
C ASN A 208 4.22 5.80 3.36
N LEU A 209 3.72 6.21 2.18
CA LEU A 209 3.76 7.61 1.76
C LEU A 209 2.93 8.51 2.68
N LEU A 210 1.72 8.10 3.06
CA LEU A 210 0.88 8.83 4.02
C LEU A 210 1.60 9.03 5.34
N HIS A 211 2.17 7.97 5.89
CA HIS A 211 2.92 8.07 7.15
C HIS A 211 4.08 9.07 7.06
N SER A 212 4.84 9.07 5.95
CA SER A 212 5.92 10.03 5.74
C SER A 212 5.41 11.47 5.56
N GLN A 213 4.25 11.65 4.92
CA GLN A 213 3.59 12.95 4.76
C GLN A 213 3.09 13.50 6.09
N GLU A 214 2.52 12.66 6.97
CA GLU A 214 2.09 13.03 8.32
C GLU A 214 3.25 13.57 9.14
N ILE A 215 4.36 12.86 9.18
CA ILE A 215 5.59 13.32 9.86
C ILE A 215 6.05 14.68 9.32
N GLY A 216 6.08 14.83 7.99
CA GLY A 216 6.48 16.08 7.35
C GLY A 216 5.56 17.26 7.65
N ILE A 217 4.25 17.02 7.77
CA ILE A 217 3.24 18.01 8.16
C ILE A 217 3.44 18.44 9.61
N ASP A 218 3.62 17.48 10.52
CA ASP A 218 3.82 17.75 11.94
C ASP A 218 5.09 18.56 12.19
N GLU A 219 6.22 18.19 11.58
CA GLU A 219 7.46 18.93 11.66
C GLU A 219 7.32 20.37 11.12
N THR A 220 6.66 20.51 9.97
CA THR A 220 6.45 21.80 9.33
C THR A 220 5.51 22.69 10.16
N SER A 221 4.49 22.09 10.75
CA SER A 221 3.53 22.75 11.64
C SER A 221 4.21 23.24 12.91
N LYS A 222 5.05 22.41 13.54
CA LYS A 222 5.82 22.76 14.73
C LYS A 222 6.76 23.93 14.45
N LYS A 223 7.56 23.87 13.38
CA LYS A 223 8.45 24.96 12.94
C LYS A 223 7.68 26.26 12.65
N LEU A 224 6.47 26.16 12.10
CA LEU A 224 5.62 27.32 11.84
C LEU A 224 5.14 27.96 13.14
N ASN A 225 4.72 27.16 14.12
CA ASN A 225 4.26 27.66 15.42
C ASN A 225 5.42 28.31 16.21
N GLU A 226 6.59 27.67 16.27
CA GLU A 226 7.80 28.24 16.89
C GLU A 226 8.14 29.63 16.31
N LYS A 227 8.08 29.76 14.95
CA LYS A 227 8.31 31.05 14.30
C LYS A 227 7.22 32.09 14.58
N LYS A 228 5.95 31.67 14.71
CA LYS A 228 4.86 32.58 15.09
C LYS A 228 5.03 33.09 16.50
N ASP A 229 5.39 32.19 17.42
CA ASP A 229 5.60 32.55 18.84
C ASP A 229 6.80 33.53 18.98
N ALA A 230 7.91 33.22 18.29
CA ALA A 230 9.06 34.12 18.26
C ALA A 230 8.72 35.50 17.67
N LEU A 231 7.94 35.55 16.59
CA LEU A 231 7.51 36.80 15.97
C LEU A 231 6.57 37.58 16.90
N SER A 232 5.67 36.91 17.60
CA SER A 232 4.75 37.52 18.56
C SER A 232 5.52 38.17 19.72
N GLU A 233 6.55 37.50 20.21
CA GLU A 233 7.42 38.01 21.26
C GLU A 233 8.24 39.22 20.79
N MET A 234 8.78 39.19 19.59
CA MET A 234 9.48 40.35 19.01
C MET A 234 8.55 41.57 18.88
N ILE A 235 7.29 41.36 18.45
CA ILE A 235 6.29 42.43 18.35
C ILE A 235 6.00 43.02 19.75
N ARG A 236 5.85 42.17 20.78
CA ARG A 236 5.62 42.61 22.16
C ARG A 236 6.76 43.50 22.66
N ILE A 237 8.02 43.06 22.53
CA ILE A 237 9.18 43.80 22.93
C ILE A 237 9.27 45.17 22.21
N SER A 238 9.03 45.14 20.87
CA SER A 238 9.04 46.38 20.09
C SER A 238 7.97 47.38 20.53
N LYS A 239 6.78 46.96 20.90
CA LYS A 239 5.74 47.83 21.43
C LYS A 239 6.13 48.43 22.76
N GLU A 240 6.70 47.64 23.68
CA GLU A 240 7.19 48.13 24.98
C GLU A 240 8.30 49.19 24.84
N ASP A 241 9.20 48.97 23.89
CA ASP A 241 10.30 49.93 23.62
C ASP A 241 9.75 51.25 23.02
N VAL A 242 8.78 51.16 22.10
CA VAL A 242 8.09 52.36 21.57
C VAL A 242 7.38 53.11 22.68
N GLU A 243 6.62 52.43 23.53
CA GLU A 243 5.93 53.08 24.68
C GLU A 243 6.91 53.75 25.65
N ARG A 244 8.06 53.12 25.96
CA ARG A 244 9.11 53.73 26.80
C ARG A 244 9.68 54.97 26.13
N THR A 245 9.95 54.92 24.85
CA THR A 245 10.48 56.02 24.07
C THR A 245 9.51 57.21 24.04
N VAL A 246 8.25 56.94 23.81
CA VAL A 246 7.18 57.98 23.83
C VAL A 246 7.13 58.64 25.21
N LYS A 247 7.07 57.86 26.31
CA LYS A 247 7.06 58.38 27.67
C LYS A 247 8.30 59.20 27.98
N TYR A 248 9.45 58.82 27.50
CA TYR A 248 10.69 59.60 27.65
C TYR A 248 10.60 60.94 26.93
N ILE A 249 10.15 60.96 25.69
CA ILE A 249 10.00 62.18 24.88
C ILE A 249 8.97 63.11 25.51
N ASP A 250 7.83 62.58 25.98
CA ASP A 250 6.78 63.37 26.64
C ASP A 250 7.33 64.05 27.91
N ARG A 251 8.17 63.35 28.70
CA ARG A 251 8.81 63.90 29.89
C ARG A 251 9.78 65.02 29.51
N GLN A 252 10.62 64.82 28.48
CA GLN A 252 11.54 65.85 28.01
C GLN A 252 10.81 67.09 27.46
N LEU A 253 9.71 66.90 26.74
CA LEU A 253 8.87 67.98 26.23
C LEU A 253 8.22 68.78 27.40
N ALA A 254 7.72 68.09 28.41
CA ALA A 254 7.11 68.74 29.59
C ALA A 254 8.16 69.57 30.37
N GLU A 255 9.38 69.06 30.55
CA GLU A 255 10.47 69.80 31.19
C GLU A 255 10.89 71.02 30.36
N TYR A 256 10.92 70.92 29.03
CA TYR A 256 11.32 72.00 28.14
C TYR A 256 10.30 73.14 28.03
N LEU A 257 8.98 72.78 28.14
CA LEU A 257 7.87 73.71 27.97
C LEU A 257 7.29 74.20 29.27
N ASP A 258 7.90 73.89 30.44
CA ASP A 258 7.41 74.22 31.78
C ASP A 258 5.94 73.83 32.02
N LEU A 259 5.46 72.76 31.35
CA LEU A 259 4.10 72.27 31.42
C LEU A 259 3.96 71.20 32.51
N PRO A 260 2.83 71.17 33.28
CA PRO A 260 2.62 70.14 34.27
C PRO A 260 2.44 68.76 33.56
N LEU A 261 3.19 67.76 34.05
CA LEU A 261 3.10 66.39 33.60
C LEU A 261 1.64 65.88 33.77
N CYS A 262 1.01 65.38 32.70
CA CYS A 262 -0.26 64.66 32.79
C CYS A 262 -0.07 63.38 33.63
N ASN A 263 -0.59 63.40 34.83
CA ASN A 263 -0.69 62.20 35.68
C ASN A 263 -1.88 61.38 35.23
N ASP A 264 -1.67 60.31 34.54
CA ASP A 264 -2.69 59.28 34.21
C ASP A 264 -3.06 58.46 35.46
N ASN A 265 -3.57 59.16 36.52
CA ASN A 265 -4.21 58.50 37.66
C ASN A 265 -5.51 59.20 37.98
N LYS A 266 -6.52 59.00 37.11
CA LYS A 266 -7.93 59.05 37.53
C LYS A 266 -8.54 57.69 37.43
N LYS A 267 -8.34 56.86 38.44
CA LYS A 267 -9.31 55.86 38.82
C LYS A 267 -10.60 56.58 39.13
N GLY A 268 -11.64 56.30 38.38
CA GLY A 268 -12.98 56.75 38.67
C GLY A 268 -13.47 56.14 39.97
N GLU A 269 -13.69 56.99 40.94
CA GLU A 269 -14.64 56.78 42.04
C GLU A 269 -15.96 57.38 41.58
N ASP A 270 -16.85 56.54 41.01
CA ASP A 270 -18.25 56.90 40.88
C ASP A 270 -18.94 56.65 42.23
N GLY A 271 -19.12 57.72 42.96
CA GLY A 271 -20.00 57.79 44.11
C GLY A 271 -21.46 57.58 43.68
N ASN A 272 -22.00 56.57 44.23
CA ASN A 272 -23.44 56.36 44.38
C ASN A 272 -24.10 57.52 45.15
N ASN A 273 -25.12 58.15 44.57
CA ASN A 273 -26.26 58.66 45.34
C ASN A 273 -27.33 59.26 44.40
N GLY A 274 -28.61 58.79 44.63
CA GLY A 274 -29.79 59.41 44.16
C GLY A 274 -30.70 58.48 43.40
#